data_2f48cb4f7dc604f8730f37c8576cf68c
#
_entry.id   2f48cb4f7dc604f8730f37c8576cf68c
#
_cell.length_a   1.000
_cell.length_b   1.000
_cell.length_c   1.000
_cell.angle_alpha   90.00
_cell.angle_beta   90.00
_cell.angle_gamma   90.00
#
_symmetry.space_group_name_H-M   'P 1'
#
loop_
_entity.id
_entity.type
_entity.pdbx_description
1 polymer ?
#
loop_
_entity_poly.entity_id
_entity_poly.type
_entity_poly.pdbx_seq_one_letter_code
_entity_poly.pdbx_strand_id
1 'polypeptide(L)'
;DLVKWEHLPLALAEENDVMIFSGSTVVDWNNSSGLGIDNKPPLIAIYTGHEEENKKQYQSIAYSNDKGRTWTKYDQNPVLDVDMKDFRDPKVFWYAPEEKWVMVVALSLERKLHLYSSKNLKEWSFMSEFGPQNAVHGIWECPDLFEMKANDGKNKWFLGINLGRHSVAGGSGGQYMIGEFDGTKFVADERSVVKEEKYIPPANFFAATNRPDKVSQGITKNTTSLLNEDFFILSKNKKTQTSKPFTLTSNYVNFSMATVANSEEHVPNLELWIDNQLIRNSANNELNIVEWKAWNVEDYIGKIAEFKIDKTEKDDQFEVIIDQLHLSDKAAHSVAETTQWMDYGTDFYAAV
;
A
#
# COMPACT_ATOMS: atom_id res chain seq x y z
N ASP A 1 -6.20 32.89 2.48
CA ASP A 1 -7.65 32.71 2.66
C ASP A 1 -8.18 31.41 2.00
N LEU A 2 -7.34 30.68 1.30
CA LEU A 2 -7.63 29.45 0.52
C LEU A 2 -8.68 29.64 -0.62
N VAL A 3 -9.06 30.87 -0.89
CA VAL A 3 -10.04 31.27 -1.94
C VAL A 3 -9.34 31.94 -3.11
N LYS A 4 -8.34 32.75 -2.82
CA LYS A 4 -7.53 33.44 -3.84
C LYS A 4 -6.13 32.89 -3.85
N TRP A 5 -5.69 32.44 -5.03
CA TRP A 5 -4.40 31.81 -5.24
C TRP A 5 -3.53 32.66 -6.15
N GLU A 6 -2.26 32.79 -5.79
CA GLU A 6 -1.21 33.41 -6.59
C GLU A 6 -0.25 32.32 -7.05
N HIS A 7 0.01 32.26 -8.35
CA HIS A 7 0.98 31.33 -8.92
C HIS A 7 2.39 31.87 -8.65
N LEU A 8 3.15 31.16 -7.81
CA LEU A 8 4.56 31.48 -7.54
C LEU A 8 5.48 30.74 -8.54
N PRO A 9 6.75 31.16 -8.66
CA PRO A 9 7.75 30.42 -9.42
C PRO A 9 7.91 28.98 -8.91
N LEU A 10 8.49 28.11 -9.76
CA LEU A 10 8.83 26.74 -9.40
C LEU A 10 9.70 26.72 -8.13
N ALA A 11 9.22 26.01 -7.09
CA ALA A 11 9.90 25.93 -5.79
C ALA A 11 11.16 25.05 -5.85
N LEU A 12 11.03 23.86 -6.40
CA LEU A 12 12.09 22.86 -6.50
C LEU A 12 12.09 22.26 -7.90
N ALA A 13 13.20 22.37 -8.61
CA ALA A 13 13.41 21.75 -9.91
C ALA A 13 14.11 20.40 -9.77
N GLU A 14 13.83 19.49 -10.70
CA GLU A 14 14.64 18.29 -10.90
C GLU A 14 16.05 18.67 -11.32
N GLU A 15 17.02 17.96 -10.80
CA GLU A 15 18.43 18.15 -11.09
C GLU A 15 19.17 16.82 -11.07
N ASN A 16 20.14 16.63 -11.96
CA ASN A 16 20.98 15.42 -12.00
C ASN A 16 20.19 14.11 -12.06
N ASP A 17 19.12 14.08 -12.86
CA ASP A 17 18.23 12.91 -13.01
C ASP A 17 17.54 12.45 -11.69
N VAL A 18 17.41 13.37 -10.74
CA VAL A 18 16.68 13.16 -9.50
C VAL A 18 15.34 13.89 -9.54
N MET A 19 14.25 13.15 -9.57
CA MET A 19 12.89 13.66 -9.50
C MET A 19 12.55 14.07 -8.06
N ILE A 20 11.65 15.04 -7.93
CA ILE A 20 11.12 15.50 -6.63
C ILE A 20 9.77 14.82 -6.41
N PHE A 21 9.71 13.88 -5.46
CA PHE A 21 8.49 13.20 -5.07
C PHE A 21 7.89 13.86 -3.82
N SER A 22 6.78 13.30 -3.34
CA SER A 22 5.99 13.83 -2.23
C SER A 22 6.78 14.03 -0.93
N GLY A 23 6.23 14.84 -0.06
CA GLY A 23 6.79 15.15 1.24
C GLY A 23 5.92 16.10 2.05
N SER A 24 6.51 16.76 3.03
CA SER A 24 5.82 17.71 3.91
C SER A 24 6.67 18.95 4.18
N THR A 25 6.03 19.98 4.72
CA THR A 25 6.72 21.23 5.08
C THR A 25 6.41 21.59 6.53
N VAL A 26 7.43 21.99 7.27
CA VAL A 26 7.32 22.45 8.66
C VAL A 26 7.89 23.85 8.83
N VAL A 27 7.42 24.57 9.86
CA VAL A 27 8.06 25.79 10.35
C VAL A 27 9.03 25.40 11.48
N ASP A 28 10.29 25.65 11.28
CA ASP A 28 11.30 25.40 12.32
C ASP A 28 11.38 26.60 13.28
N TRP A 29 10.37 26.72 14.15
CA TRP A 29 10.20 27.86 15.06
C TRP A 29 11.44 28.16 15.92
N ASN A 30 12.16 27.14 16.29
CA ASN A 30 13.34 27.24 17.15
C ASN A 30 14.64 27.38 16.36
N ASN A 31 14.56 27.41 15.02
CA ASN A 31 15.72 27.34 14.14
C ASN A 31 16.69 26.21 14.52
N SER A 32 16.14 25.08 14.86
CA SER A 32 16.90 23.87 15.28
C SER A 32 17.80 23.35 14.16
N SER A 33 17.40 23.57 12.91
CA SER A 33 18.21 23.25 11.72
C SER A 33 19.41 24.18 11.53
N GLY A 34 19.37 25.40 12.13
CA GLY A 34 20.36 26.44 11.88
C GLY A 34 20.33 27.04 10.47
N LEU A 35 19.20 26.82 9.72
CA LEU A 35 19.07 27.31 8.34
C LEU A 35 18.31 28.66 8.27
N GLY A 36 17.83 29.15 9.40
CA GLY A 36 17.18 30.46 9.51
C GLY A 36 18.17 31.63 9.47
N ILE A 37 17.74 32.75 8.96
CA ILE A 37 18.50 33.99 8.85
C ILE A 37 17.91 35.04 9.81
N ASP A 38 18.75 35.88 10.41
CA ASP A 38 18.35 36.96 11.31
C ASP A 38 17.44 36.52 12.48
N ASN A 39 17.68 35.36 13.04
CA ASN A 39 16.86 34.73 14.09
C ASN A 39 15.40 34.52 13.71
N LYS A 40 15.08 34.44 12.42
CA LYS A 40 13.75 34.12 11.94
C LYS A 40 13.63 32.62 11.69
N PRO A 41 12.47 32.01 12.01
CA PRO A 41 12.25 30.60 11.74
C PRO A 41 12.15 30.35 10.23
N PRO A 42 12.93 29.40 9.68
CA PRO A 42 12.78 29.00 8.28
C PRO A 42 11.57 28.07 8.09
N LEU A 43 11.06 28.02 6.87
CA LEU A 43 10.30 26.87 6.41
C LEU A 43 11.26 25.79 5.95
N ILE A 44 11.01 24.56 6.33
CA ILE A 44 11.77 23.38 5.87
C ILE A 44 10.82 22.44 5.14
N ALA A 45 11.06 22.24 3.84
CA ALA A 45 10.43 21.19 3.05
C ALA A 45 11.27 19.91 3.18
N ILE A 46 10.63 18.82 3.53
CA ILE A 46 11.22 17.49 3.54
C ILE A 46 10.52 16.71 2.42
N TYR A 47 11.28 16.14 1.49
CA TYR A 47 10.74 15.51 0.30
C TYR A 47 11.55 14.29 -0.11
N THR A 48 10.97 13.44 -0.93
CA THR A 48 11.65 12.27 -1.48
C THR A 48 12.38 12.64 -2.77
N GLY A 49 13.68 12.40 -2.83
CA GLY A 49 14.45 12.33 -4.07
C GLY A 49 14.32 10.92 -4.67
N HIS A 50 13.98 10.85 -5.96
CA HIS A 50 13.90 9.60 -6.71
C HIS A 50 14.90 9.61 -7.86
N GLU A 51 15.87 8.70 -7.82
CA GLU A 51 16.85 8.53 -8.88
C GLU A 51 16.26 7.70 -10.02
N GLU A 52 16.22 8.26 -11.24
CA GLU A 52 15.63 7.59 -12.40
C GLU A 52 16.38 6.31 -12.81
N GLU A 53 17.69 6.28 -12.68
CA GLU A 53 18.52 5.19 -13.19
C GLU A 53 18.37 3.91 -12.35
N ASN A 54 18.55 4.01 -11.04
CA ASN A 54 18.56 2.86 -10.12
C ASN A 54 17.27 2.70 -9.31
N LYS A 55 16.32 3.66 -9.45
CA LYS A 55 15.04 3.73 -8.73
C LYS A 55 15.21 3.86 -7.22
N LYS A 56 16.34 4.33 -6.76
CA LYS A 56 16.61 4.58 -5.34
C LYS A 56 15.83 5.79 -4.86
N GLN A 57 15.33 5.71 -3.63
CA GLN A 57 14.59 6.78 -2.97
C GLN A 57 15.20 7.09 -1.60
N TYR A 58 15.30 8.38 -1.30
CA TYR A 58 15.86 8.92 -0.06
C TYR A 58 15.20 10.25 0.29
N GLN A 59 15.36 10.70 1.53
CA GLN A 59 14.75 11.93 1.99
C GLN A 59 15.75 13.08 1.94
N SER A 60 15.32 14.19 1.37
CA SER A 60 16.08 15.43 1.19
C SER A 60 15.33 16.60 1.79
N ILE A 61 16.02 17.71 2.06
CA ILE A 61 15.42 18.95 2.52
C ILE A 61 15.77 20.13 1.64
N ALA A 62 14.83 21.09 1.64
CA ALA A 62 15.04 22.44 1.16
C ALA A 62 14.48 23.44 2.17
N TYR A 63 14.98 24.63 2.18
CA TYR A 63 14.57 25.65 3.15
C TYR A 63 14.23 26.98 2.47
N SER A 64 13.34 27.73 3.12
CA SER A 64 12.92 29.07 2.71
C SER A 64 13.00 30.03 3.88
N ASN A 65 13.60 31.21 3.64
CA ASN A 65 13.68 32.31 4.59
C ASN A 65 12.73 33.48 4.25
N ASP A 66 11.88 33.31 3.23
CA ASP A 66 10.97 34.33 2.73
C ASP A 66 9.49 33.88 2.68
N LYS A 67 9.13 32.98 3.60
CA LYS A 67 7.78 32.40 3.73
C LYS A 67 7.35 31.56 2.52
N GLY A 68 8.27 30.78 1.97
CA GLY A 68 8.02 29.83 0.90
C GLY A 68 8.00 30.43 -0.52
N ARG A 69 8.45 31.70 -0.68
CA ARG A 69 8.49 32.34 -2.00
C ARG A 69 9.67 31.85 -2.84
N THR A 70 10.82 31.63 -2.19
CA THR A 70 11.97 30.99 -2.78
C THR A 70 12.50 29.87 -1.88
N TRP A 71 13.09 28.87 -2.50
CA TRP A 71 13.59 27.68 -1.81
C TRP A 71 15.03 27.38 -2.21
N THR A 72 15.82 26.96 -1.24
CA THR A 72 17.21 26.52 -1.42
C THR A 72 17.33 25.08 -1.01
N LYS A 73 17.79 24.20 -1.90
CA LYS A 73 18.13 22.81 -1.54
C LYS A 73 19.30 22.81 -0.56
N TYR A 74 19.22 21.96 0.45
CA TYR A 74 20.34 21.79 1.39
C TYR A 74 21.52 21.13 0.69
N ASP A 75 22.72 21.67 0.88
CA ASP A 75 23.93 21.28 0.16
C ASP A 75 24.48 19.90 0.58
N GLN A 76 24.05 19.39 1.75
CA GLN A 76 24.44 18.06 2.25
C GLN A 76 23.31 17.04 2.15
N ASN A 77 22.37 17.21 1.22
CA ASN A 77 21.37 16.19 0.92
C ASN A 77 22.05 14.92 0.35
N PRO A 78 21.48 13.73 0.55
CA PRO A 78 20.27 13.44 1.32
C PRO A 78 20.47 13.50 2.84
N VAL A 79 19.39 13.84 3.60
CA VAL A 79 19.42 13.84 5.07
C VAL A 79 19.03 12.48 5.67
N LEU A 80 18.41 11.61 4.90
CA LEU A 80 18.11 10.23 5.28
C LEU A 80 18.12 9.34 4.04
N ASP A 81 19.08 8.43 4.00
CA ASP A 81 19.26 7.44 2.95
C ASP A 81 19.50 6.07 3.60
N VAL A 82 18.65 5.11 3.28
CA VAL A 82 18.72 3.72 3.78
C VAL A 82 18.99 2.72 2.67
N ASP A 83 19.40 3.22 1.50
CA ASP A 83 19.75 2.45 0.30
C ASP A 83 18.60 1.55 -0.20
N MET A 84 17.39 2.08 -0.20
CA MET A 84 16.18 1.34 -0.58
C MET A 84 15.49 1.96 -1.81
N LYS A 85 14.77 1.12 -2.51
CA LYS A 85 13.70 1.49 -3.45
C LYS A 85 12.40 1.62 -2.68
N ASP A 86 11.47 2.42 -3.21
CA ASP A 86 10.12 2.57 -2.63
C ASP A 86 10.09 3.01 -1.15
N PHE A 87 11.04 3.90 -0.77
CA PHE A 87 11.18 4.53 0.53
C PHE A 87 10.87 6.03 0.40
N ARG A 88 9.59 6.43 0.65
CA ARG A 88 9.08 7.73 0.25
C ARG A 88 8.01 8.34 1.14
N ASP A 89 7.64 9.58 0.78
CA ASP A 89 6.51 10.35 1.32
C ASP A 89 6.70 10.71 2.80
N PRO A 90 7.75 11.46 3.17
CA PRO A 90 8.02 11.79 4.56
C PRO A 90 7.02 12.82 5.10
N LYS A 91 6.32 12.46 6.18
CA LYS A 91 5.57 13.39 7.02
C LYS A 91 6.39 13.72 8.26
N VAL A 92 6.63 15.01 8.49
CA VAL A 92 7.42 15.49 9.63
C VAL A 92 6.59 16.40 10.52
N PHE A 93 6.76 16.26 11.85
CA PHE A 93 6.12 17.12 12.84
C PHE A 93 7.01 17.29 14.08
N TRP A 94 6.76 18.36 14.85
CA TRP A 94 7.43 18.61 16.12
C TRP A 94 6.72 17.87 17.26
N TYR A 95 7.43 17.01 17.98
CA TYR A 95 6.93 16.33 19.17
C TYR A 95 7.41 17.07 20.43
N ALA A 96 6.52 17.95 20.92
CA ALA A 96 6.84 18.86 22.00
C ALA A 96 7.25 18.20 23.33
N PRO A 97 6.66 17.06 23.77
CA PRO A 97 7.04 16.45 25.04
C PRO A 97 8.51 16.08 25.16
N GLU A 98 9.18 15.78 24.05
CA GLU A 98 10.60 15.39 24.02
C GLU A 98 11.48 16.37 23.23
N GLU A 99 10.92 17.51 22.82
CA GLU A 99 11.61 18.54 22.06
C GLU A 99 12.40 17.95 20.87
N LYS A 100 11.70 17.23 19.99
CA LYS A 100 12.27 16.58 18.81
C LYS A 100 11.35 16.61 17.62
N TRP A 101 11.93 16.52 16.45
CA TRP A 101 11.23 16.23 15.20
C TRP A 101 10.99 14.73 15.08
N VAL A 102 9.83 14.37 14.58
CA VAL A 102 9.47 13.01 14.22
C VAL A 102 9.16 12.98 12.73
N MET A 103 9.69 11.99 12.02
CA MET A 103 9.37 11.68 10.63
C MET A 103 8.69 10.33 10.56
N VAL A 104 7.58 10.26 9.84
CA VAL A 104 6.96 9.01 9.41
C VAL A 104 7.17 8.90 7.90
N VAL A 105 7.68 7.78 7.42
CA VAL A 105 8.01 7.57 6.01
C VAL A 105 7.60 6.17 5.57
N ALA A 106 7.08 6.02 4.35
CA ALA A 106 6.57 4.76 3.84
C ALA A 106 7.67 3.87 3.25
N LEU A 107 7.65 2.59 3.61
CA LEU A 107 8.23 1.48 2.87
C LEU A 107 7.10 0.88 2.02
N SER A 108 6.86 1.49 0.88
CA SER A 108 5.61 1.35 0.14
C SER A 108 5.26 -0.10 -0.22
N LEU A 109 6.23 -0.85 -0.74
CA LEU A 109 6.04 -2.25 -1.15
C LEU A 109 5.91 -3.20 0.04
N GLU A 110 6.53 -2.87 1.17
CA GLU A 110 6.47 -3.68 2.38
C GLU A 110 5.19 -3.46 3.19
N ARG A 111 4.39 -2.43 2.85
CA ARG A 111 3.19 -1.98 3.62
C ARG A 111 3.56 -1.68 5.06
N LYS A 112 4.66 -0.95 5.23
CA LYS A 112 5.20 -0.55 6.51
C LYS A 112 5.50 0.93 6.54
N LEU A 113 5.57 1.47 7.74
CA LEU A 113 6.04 2.81 8.01
C LEU A 113 7.22 2.74 8.95
N HIS A 114 8.28 3.48 8.63
CA HIS A 114 9.36 3.73 9.56
C HIS A 114 9.18 5.07 10.25
N LEU A 115 9.48 5.11 11.54
CA LEU A 115 9.50 6.32 12.33
C LEU A 115 10.93 6.66 12.71
N TYR A 116 11.30 7.92 12.50
CA TYR A 116 12.62 8.46 12.82
C TYR A 116 12.49 9.69 13.71
N SER A 117 13.54 9.99 14.49
CA SER A 117 13.64 11.23 15.24
C SER A 117 14.86 12.04 14.85
N SER A 118 14.74 13.37 15.00
CA SER A 118 15.82 14.31 14.78
C SER A 118 15.76 15.47 15.76
N LYS A 119 16.91 16.02 16.14
CA LYS A 119 16.99 17.28 16.87
C LYS A 119 17.18 18.50 15.97
N ASN A 120 17.52 18.29 14.69
CA ASN A 120 17.98 19.35 13.80
C ASN A 120 17.48 19.23 12.35
N LEU A 121 16.53 18.31 12.06
CA LEU A 121 16.00 18.04 10.72
C LEU A 121 17.02 17.53 9.68
N LYS A 122 18.29 17.41 10.05
CA LYS A 122 19.39 17.02 9.16
C LYS A 122 19.93 15.64 9.46
N GLU A 123 19.89 15.23 10.72
CA GLU A 123 20.36 13.92 11.19
C GLU A 123 19.18 13.16 11.80
N TRP A 124 18.91 11.96 11.29
CA TRP A 124 17.76 11.15 11.67
C TRP A 124 18.18 9.82 12.27
N SER A 125 17.54 9.45 13.38
CA SER A 125 17.74 8.17 14.06
C SER A 125 16.46 7.35 13.99
N PHE A 126 16.57 6.09 13.57
CA PHE A 126 15.46 5.15 13.56
C PHE A 126 14.89 4.95 14.97
N MET A 127 13.57 4.94 15.08
CA MET A 127 12.87 4.70 16.34
C MET A 127 12.08 3.40 16.33
N SER A 128 11.20 3.23 15.35
CA SER A 128 10.28 2.08 15.29
C SER A 128 9.71 1.87 13.89
N GLU A 129 9.05 0.74 13.73
CA GLU A 129 8.31 0.33 12.54
C GLU A 129 6.83 0.14 12.89
N PHE A 130 5.93 0.44 11.95
CA PHE A 130 4.51 0.15 12.02
C PHE A 130 4.04 -0.57 10.76
N GLY A 131 3.18 -1.58 10.91
CA GLY A 131 2.58 -2.36 9.81
C GLY A 131 3.35 -3.66 9.51
N PRO A 132 2.85 -4.46 8.55
CA PRO A 132 1.57 -4.26 7.84
C PRO A 132 0.35 -4.47 8.75
N GLN A 133 -0.72 -3.70 8.53
CA GLN A 133 -1.96 -3.79 9.29
C GLN A 133 -3.17 -3.29 8.49
N ASN A 134 -4.37 -3.84 8.77
CA ASN A 134 -5.63 -3.53 8.10
C ASN A 134 -5.57 -3.80 6.58
N ALA A 135 -5.90 -2.82 5.74
CA ALA A 135 -5.83 -2.97 4.29
C ALA A 135 -4.37 -2.95 3.81
N VAL A 136 -3.88 -4.11 3.38
CA VAL A 136 -2.49 -4.31 2.92
C VAL A 136 -2.38 -4.54 1.41
N HIS A 137 -3.51 -4.49 0.69
CA HIS A 137 -3.53 -4.59 -0.76
C HIS A 137 -3.37 -3.21 -1.39
N GLY A 138 -2.58 -3.14 -2.43
CA GLY A 138 -2.01 -1.90 -2.91
C GLY A 138 -0.73 -1.55 -2.14
N ILE A 139 0.03 -0.60 -2.65
CA ILE A 139 1.21 -0.06 -1.95
C ILE A 139 0.76 0.97 -0.91
N TRP A 140 1.54 1.15 0.13
CA TRP A 140 1.30 2.21 1.11
C TRP A 140 2.06 3.47 0.76
N GLU A 141 1.37 4.61 0.75
CA GLU A 141 1.91 5.91 0.37
C GLU A 141 1.36 7.04 1.26
N CYS A 142 2.03 8.18 1.22
CA CYS A 142 1.59 9.44 1.85
C CYS A 142 1.09 9.26 3.29
N PRO A 143 1.88 8.70 4.21
CA PRO A 143 1.48 8.57 5.61
C PRO A 143 1.28 9.95 6.25
N ASP A 144 0.30 10.07 7.13
CA ASP A 144 0.13 11.24 7.97
C ASP A 144 -0.11 10.82 9.42
N LEU A 145 0.61 11.42 10.36
CA LEU A 145 0.50 11.14 11.79
C LEU A 145 0.39 12.45 12.56
N PHE A 146 -0.71 12.63 13.27
CA PHE A 146 -0.92 13.83 14.08
C PHE A 146 -1.83 13.57 15.28
N GLU A 147 -1.70 14.43 16.29
CA GLU A 147 -2.55 14.40 17.47
C GLU A 147 -3.86 15.14 17.20
N MET A 148 -4.97 14.61 17.70
CA MET A 148 -6.28 15.22 17.61
C MET A 148 -7.08 14.99 18.89
N LYS A 149 -8.09 15.86 19.14
CA LYS A 149 -9.03 15.68 20.23
C LYS A 149 -10.17 14.76 19.82
N ALA A 150 -10.37 13.69 20.56
CA ALA A 150 -11.53 12.83 20.43
C ALA A 150 -12.79 13.46 21.06
N ASN A 151 -13.96 12.94 20.73
CA ASN A 151 -15.24 13.46 21.24
C ASN A 151 -15.38 13.38 22.77
N ASP A 152 -14.66 12.50 23.43
CA ASP A 152 -14.59 12.38 24.89
C ASP A 152 -13.62 13.37 25.54
N GLY A 153 -13.00 14.24 24.75
CA GLY A 153 -12.05 15.26 25.17
C GLY A 153 -10.62 14.79 25.36
N LYS A 154 -10.33 13.49 25.19
CA LYS A 154 -8.98 12.95 25.26
C LYS A 154 -8.23 13.22 23.96
N ASN A 155 -6.93 13.38 24.08
CA ASN A 155 -6.06 13.41 22.91
C ASN A 155 -5.86 11.97 22.39
N LYS A 156 -5.90 11.82 21.10
CA LYS A 156 -5.61 10.60 20.36
C LYS A 156 -4.73 10.92 19.17
N TRP A 157 -4.07 9.92 18.66
CA TRP A 157 -3.28 10.06 17.44
C TRP A 157 -4.02 9.43 16.26
N PHE A 158 -4.04 10.16 15.18
CA PHE A 158 -4.55 9.71 13.89
C PHE A 158 -3.36 9.31 13.01
N LEU A 159 -3.41 8.11 12.46
CA LEU A 159 -2.51 7.64 11.43
C LEU A 159 -3.30 7.39 10.15
N GLY A 160 -3.09 8.22 9.13
CA GLY A 160 -3.62 8.04 7.78
C GLY A 160 -2.58 7.39 6.87
N ILE A 161 -3.03 6.55 5.93
CA ILE A 161 -2.19 5.88 4.95
C ILE A 161 -2.97 5.78 3.65
N ASN A 162 -2.42 6.30 2.56
CA ASN A 162 -2.99 6.08 1.24
C ASN A 162 -2.57 4.72 0.69
N LEU A 163 -3.49 4.12 -0.05
CA LEU A 163 -3.34 2.83 -0.71
C LEU A 163 -3.37 3.04 -2.22
N GLY A 164 -2.35 2.58 -2.89
CA GLY A 164 -2.29 2.57 -4.34
C GLY A 164 -3.42 1.75 -4.96
N ARG A 165 -3.51 1.78 -6.27
CA ARG A 165 -4.49 0.99 -7.05
C ARG A 165 -4.47 -0.47 -6.63
N HIS A 166 -5.61 -1.14 -6.81
CA HIS A 166 -5.85 -2.55 -6.44
C HIS A 166 -5.96 -2.82 -4.94
N SER A 167 -6.30 -1.81 -4.15
CA SER A 167 -6.67 -2.02 -2.75
C SER A 167 -7.96 -2.83 -2.63
N VAL A 168 -8.23 -3.38 -1.45
CA VAL A 168 -9.48 -4.12 -1.17
C VAL A 168 -10.74 -3.25 -1.32
N ALA A 169 -10.59 -1.94 -1.40
CA ALA A 169 -11.68 -1.00 -1.65
C ALA A 169 -12.12 -0.93 -3.12
N GLY A 170 -11.50 -1.71 -4.01
CA GLY A 170 -11.83 -1.77 -5.44
C GLY A 170 -11.14 -0.72 -6.30
N GLY A 171 -10.13 -0.04 -5.77
CA GLY A 171 -9.34 0.97 -6.46
C GLY A 171 -8.21 1.46 -5.56
N SER A 172 -7.94 2.75 -5.53
CA SER A 172 -7.11 3.39 -4.51
C SER A 172 -7.98 3.86 -3.34
N GLY A 173 -7.37 4.22 -2.22
CA GLY A 173 -8.10 4.72 -1.06
C GLY A 173 -7.17 5.21 0.04
N GLY A 174 -7.73 5.88 1.04
CA GLY A 174 -7.03 6.27 2.24
C GLY A 174 -7.65 5.58 3.46
N GLN A 175 -6.89 4.70 4.09
CA GLN A 175 -7.28 4.14 5.39
C GLN A 175 -6.74 4.97 6.55
N TYR A 176 -7.38 4.88 7.69
CA TYR A 176 -6.85 5.48 8.90
C TYR A 176 -6.98 4.57 10.12
N MET A 177 -6.18 4.85 11.10
CA MET A 177 -6.23 4.23 12.42
C MET A 177 -6.14 5.28 13.51
N ILE A 178 -6.91 5.09 14.56
CA ILE A 178 -6.81 5.88 15.79
C ILE A 178 -6.00 5.08 16.80
N GLY A 179 -5.15 5.76 17.56
CA GLY A 179 -4.29 5.09 18.53
C GLY A 179 -3.56 6.05 19.45
N GLU A 180 -2.44 5.57 19.96
CA GLU A 180 -1.53 6.30 20.85
C GLU A 180 -0.14 6.37 20.22
N PHE A 181 0.53 7.50 20.38
CA PHE A 181 1.95 7.67 20.06
C PHE A 181 2.70 8.11 21.30
N ASP A 182 3.65 7.30 21.72
CA ASP A 182 4.40 7.52 22.97
C ASP A 182 5.70 8.34 22.78
N GLY A 183 5.88 8.94 21.61
CA GLY A 183 7.10 9.62 21.21
C GLY A 183 8.06 8.72 20.42
N THR A 184 7.89 7.40 20.45
CA THR A 184 8.78 6.45 19.77
C THR A 184 8.03 5.58 18.77
N LYS A 185 6.85 5.09 19.14
CA LYS A 185 6.05 4.18 18.33
C LYS A 185 4.57 4.56 18.37
N PHE A 186 3.87 4.28 17.28
CA PHE A 186 2.43 4.33 17.20
C PHE A 186 1.84 2.94 17.49
N VAL A 187 0.77 2.89 18.28
CA VAL A 187 0.00 1.68 18.59
C VAL A 187 -1.47 1.98 18.31
N ALA A 188 -2.04 1.30 17.34
CA ALA A 188 -3.45 1.45 17.00
C ALA A 188 -4.36 0.90 18.12
N ASP A 189 -5.47 1.58 18.40
CA ASP A 189 -6.51 1.09 19.30
C ASP A 189 -7.12 -0.20 18.72
N GLU A 190 -7.52 -1.13 19.57
CA GLU A 190 -8.12 -2.41 19.15
C GLU A 190 -9.32 -2.24 18.20
N ARG A 191 -10.07 -1.14 18.33
CA ARG A 191 -11.21 -0.83 17.45
C ARG A 191 -10.80 -0.38 16.06
N SER A 192 -9.55 0.05 15.89
CA SER A 192 -8.97 0.46 14.61
C SER A 192 -8.26 -0.69 13.90
N VAL A 193 -8.20 -1.88 14.51
CA VAL A 193 -7.48 -3.03 13.99
C VAL A 193 -8.45 -4.05 13.46
N VAL A 194 -8.30 -4.42 12.20
CA VAL A 194 -8.92 -5.63 11.64
C VAL A 194 -8.06 -6.82 12.07
N LYS A 195 -8.63 -7.76 12.80
CA LYS A 195 -7.90 -8.98 13.20
C LYS A 195 -7.68 -9.84 11.97
N GLU A 196 -6.42 -10.15 11.69
CA GLU A 196 -6.05 -11.07 10.62
C GLU A 196 -6.62 -12.47 10.87
N GLU A 197 -7.15 -13.07 9.82
CA GLU A 197 -7.50 -14.47 9.78
C GLU A 197 -6.32 -15.26 9.16
N LYS A 198 -6.25 -16.55 9.49
CA LYS A 198 -5.12 -17.39 9.10
C LYS A 198 -5.02 -17.52 7.58
N TYR A 199 -4.00 -16.92 7.00
CA TYR A 199 -3.65 -17.06 5.60
C TYR A 199 -3.09 -18.46 5.31
N ILE A 200 -3.54 -19.07 4.21
CA ILE A 200 -3.00 -20.33 3.70
C ILE A 200 -2.46 -20.08 2.29
N PRO A 201 -1.13 -20.22 2.05
CA PRO A 201 -0.55 -19.94 0.75
C PRO A 201 -1.19 -20.74 -0.39
N PRO A 202 -1.44 -20.14 -1.56
CA PRO A 202 -2.00 -20.83 -2.73
C PRO A 202 -1.21 -22.05 -3.17
N ALA A 203 0.10 -22.08 -2.95
CA ALA A 203 0.96 -23.24 -3.22
C ALA A 203 0.53 -24.52 -2.48
N ASN A 204 -0.25 -24.41 -1.40
CA ASN A 204 -0.80 -25.56 -0.70
C ASN A 204 -1.97 -26.20 -1.46
N PHE A 205 -2.68 -25.45 -2.31
CA PHE A 205 -3.82 -25.92 -3.07
C PHE A 205 -3.44 -26.44 -4.45
N PHE A 206 -2.47 -25.79 -5.12
CA PHE A 206 -2.04 -26.16 -6.46
C PHE A 206 -0.66 -26.82 -6.42
N ALA A 207 -0.47 -27.86 -7.26
CA ALA A 207 0.86 -28.42 -7.43
C ALA A 207 1.80 -27.34 -7.98
N ALA A 208 2.99 -27.23 -7.40
CA ALA A 208 4.01 -26.30 -7.88
C ALA A 208 4.19 -26.46 -9.39
N THR A 209 3.68 -25.54 -10.15
CA THR A 209 4.05 -25.38 -11.55
C THR A 209 5.25 -24.48 -11.59
N ASN A 210 6.22 -24.78 -12.45
CA ASN A 210 7.44 -23.99 -12.60
C ASN A 210 7.08 -22.51 -12.59
N ARG A 211 7.59 -21.79 -11.60
CA ARG A 211 7.54 -20.32 -11.56
C ARG A 211 8.04 -19.83 -12.92
N PRO A 212 7.28 -19.06 -13.69
CA PRO A 212 7.88 -18.38 -14.80
C PRO A 212 8.83 -17.32 -14.24
N ASP A 213 10.08 -17.34 -14.68
CA ASP A 213 11.10 -16.34 -14.29
C ASP A 213 10.72 -14.91 -14.72
N LYS A 214 9.59 -14.75 -15.41
CA LYS A 214 9.00 -13.47 -15.81
C LYS A 214 7.49 -13.58 -15.76
N VAL A 215 6.87 -12.75 -14.94
CA VAL A 215 5.45 -12.43 -15.07
C VAL A 215 5.21 -11.89 -16.48
N SER A 216 4.18 -12.36 -17.16
CA SER A 216 3.97 -12.01 -18.55
C SER A 216 3.91 -10.49 -18.75
N GLN A 217 4.44 -10.03 -19.88
CA GLN A 217 4.49 -8.60 -20.22
C GLN A 217 3.11 -7.94 -20.40
N GLY A 218 2.03 -8.72 -20.27
CA GLY A 218 0.64 -8.25 -20.44
C GLY A 218 0.05 -7.57 -19.20
N ILE A 219 0.57 -7.87 -17.99
CA ILE A 219 0.19 -7.10 -16.79
C ILE A 219 0.94 -5.78 -16.88
N THR A 220 0.24 -4.67 -16.81
CA THR A 220 0.87 -3.36 -16.74
C THR A 220 1.90 -3.37 -15.62
N LYS A 221 3.09 -2.77 -15.83
CA LYS A 221 4.22 -2.79 -14.88
C LYS A 221 3.86 -2.47 -13.42
N ASN A 222 2.72 -1.82 -13.21
CA ASN A 222 2.21 -1.45 -11.88
C ASN A 222 1.48 -2.58 -11.15
N THR A 223 1.08 -3.66 -11.82
CA THR A 223 0.36 -4.79 -11.21
C THR A 223 1.27 -5.92 -10.74
N THR A 224 2.49 -6.04 -11.27
CA THR A 224 3.45 -7.07 -10.86
C THR A 224 3.97 -6.88 -9.44
N SER A 225 3.98 -5.65 -8.91
CA SER A 225 4.39 -5.34 -7.55
C SER A 225 3.32 -5.67 -6.48
N LEU A 226 2.09 -6.00 -6.91
CA LEU A 226 0.97 -6.32 -6.03
C LEU A 226 0.79 -7.82 -5.80
N LEU A 227 1.50 -8.64 -6.55
CA LEU A 227 1.46 -10.08 -6.39
C LEU A 227 2.50 -10.47 -5.36
N ASN A 228 2.06 -11.13 -4.29
CA ASN A 228 2.97 -11.73 -3.32
C ASN A 228 3.86 -12.78 -4.03
N GLU A 229 4.98 -13.11 -3.41
CA GLU A 229 5.89 -14.14 -3.95
C GLU A 229 5.23 -15.51 -4.18
N ASP A 230 4.03 -15.72 -3.62
CA ASP A 230 3.28 -16.98 -3.64
C ASP A 230 2.10 -17.00 -4.63
N PHE A 231 2.02 -16.06 -5.56
CA PHE A 231 0.95 -16.08 -6.58
C PHE A 231 1.08 -17.27 -7.52
N PHE A 232 -0.06 -17.68 -8.06
CA PHE A 232 -0.17 -18.82 -8.96
C PHE A 232 -0.58 -18.34 -10.36
N ILE A 233 0.16 -18.75 -11.39
CA ILE A 233 -0.17 -18.47 -12.79
C ILE A 233 -0.60 -19.75 -13.49
N LEU A 234 -1.76 -19.69 -14.11
CA LEU A 234 -2.24 -20.72 -15.03
C LEU A 234 -1.79 -20.38 -16.44
N SER A 235 -0.84 -21.12 -16.96
CA SER A 235 -0.19 -20.83 -18.23
C SER A 235 -0.99 -21.33 -19.44
N LYS A 236 -0.67 -20.74 -20.59
CA LYS A 236 -1.27 -20.87 -21.92
C LYS A 236 -1.44 -22.31 -22.46
N ASN A 237 -0.72 -23.29 -21.96
CA ASN A 237 -0.51 -24.57 -22.66
C ASN A 237 -1.30 -25.77 -22.07
N LYS A 238 -2.18 -25.58 -21.10
CA LYS A 238 -2.96 -26.68 -20.50
C LYS A 238 -4.46 -26.43 -20.61
N LYS A 239 -5.19 -27.40 -21.14
CA LYS A 239 -6.64 -27.29 -21.37
C LYS A 239 -7.45 -27.16 -20.08
N THR A 240 -7.15 -27.91 -19.06
CA THR A 240 -7.81 -27.86 -17.75
C THR A 240 -6.76 -28.04 -16.67
N GLN A 241 -6.84 -27.27 -15.59
CA GLN A 241 -6.01 -27.46 -14.41
C GLN A 241 -6.90 -27.67 -13.19
N THR A 242 -6.55 -28.68 -12.40
CA THR A 242 -7.25 -29.01 -11.16
C THR A 242 -6.28 -28.92 -9.99
N SER A 243 -6.73 -28.31 -8.89
CA SER A 243 -5.96 -28.26 -7.65
C SER A 243 -5.87 -29.66 -6.99
N LYS A 244 -5.01 -29.79 -6.00
CA LYS A 244 -5.13 -30.87 -5.03
C LYS A 244 -6.45 -30.72 -4.26
N PRO A 245 -7.07 -31.87 -3.86
CA PRO A 245 -8.22 -31.83 -2.98
C PRO A 245 -7.88 -31.15 -1.63
N PHE A 246 -8.79 -30.36 -1.09
CA PHE A 246 -8.66 -29.73 0.22
C PHE A 246 -10.00 -29.75 0.95
N THR A 247 -9.95 -29.72 2.29
CA THR A 247 -11.16 -29.69 3.11
C THR A 247 -11.58 -28.23 3.37
N LEU A 248 -12.86 -27.92 3.14
CA LEU A 248 -13.44 -26.64 3.51
C LEU A 248 -13.57 -26.58 5.04
N THR A 249 -12.82 -25.66 5.66
CA THR A 249 -12.76 -25.50 7.12
C THR A 249 -13.39 -24.22 7.62
N SER A 250 -13.83 -23.34 6.72
CA SER A 250 -14.33 -22.00 7.05
C SER A 250 -15.46 -21.60 6.11
N ASN A 251 -16.21 -20.57 6.47
CA ASN A 251 -17.42 -20.13 5.77
C ASN A 251 -17.16 -19.58 4.36
N TYR A 252 -15.95 -19.09 4.10
CA TYR A 252 -15.60 -18.46 2.83
C TYR A 252 -14.30 -19.00 2.25
N VAL A 253 -14.25 -19.02 0.91
CA VAL A 253 -13.03 -19.11 0.12
C VAL A 253 -12.76 -17.74 -0.47
N ASN A 254 -11.70 -17.09 -0.02
CA ASN A 254 -11.29 -15.77 -0.46
C ASN A 254 -10.05 -15.86 -1.36
N PHE A 255 -10.00 -15.06 -2.40
CA PHE A 255 -8.83 -14.96 -3.29
C PHE A 255 -8.87 -13.67 -4.10
N SER A 256 -7.71 -13.22 -4.55
CA SER A 256 -7.62 -12.23 -5.61
C SER A 256 -7.35 -12.93 -6.94
N MET A 257 -7.91 -12.40 -8.01
CA MET A 257 -7.82 -12.98 -9.35
C MET A 257 -7.59 -11.88 -10.38
N ALA A 258 -6.70 -12.13 -11.34
CA ALA A 258 -6.56 -11.31 -12.53
C ALA A 258 -6.58 -12.20 -13.78
N THR A 259 -7.23 -11.73 -14.82
CA THR A 259 -7.16 -12.34 -16.15
C THR A 259 -6.42 -11.42 -17.09
N VAL A 260 -5.30 -11.88 -17.62
CA VAL A 260 -4.51 -11.13 -18.60
C VAL A 260 -4.87 -11.60 -19.99
N ALA A 261 -5.40 -10.70 -20.80
CA ALA A 261 -5.80 -10.99 -22.18
C ALA A 261 -5.74 -9.74 -23.06
N ASN A 262 -5.70 -9.98 -24.37
CA ASN A 262 -5.75 -8.94 -25.39
C ASN A 262 -7.16 -8.74 -25.99
N SER A 263 -8.14 -9.57 -25.61
CA SER A 263 -9.54 -9.48 -26.05
C SER A 263 -10.51 -10.02 -25.00
N GLU A 264 -11.75 -9.56 -25.01
CA GLU A 264 -12.80 -9.90 -24.03
C GLU A 264 -13.65 -11.11 -24.43
N GLU A 265 -13.35 -11.79 -25.56
CA GLU A 265 -14.29 -12.75 -26.15
C GLU A 265 -14.53 -14.04 -25.35
N HIS A 266 -13.56 -14.49 -24.52
CA HIS A 266 -13.76 -15.63 -23.61
C HIS A 266 -12.82 -15.52 -22.42
N VAL A 267 -13.37 -15.26 -21.24
CA VAL A 267 -12.63 -15.19 -19.97
C VAL A 267 -12.77 -16.53 -19.25
N PRO A 268 -11.66 -17.24 -18.94
CA PRO A 268 -11.75 -18.50 -18.20
C PRO A 268 -12.27 -18.29 -16.78
N ASN A 269 -13.09 -19.22 -16.31
CA ASN A 269 -13.62 -19.23 -14.95
C ASN A 269 -12.71 -20.04 -14.03
N LEU A 270 -12.50 -19.53 -12.81
CA LEU A 270 -12.12 -20.37 -11.68
C LEU A 270 -13.38 -21.01 -11.11
N GLU A 271 -13.37 -22.31 -10.90
CA GLU A 271 -14.49 -23.12 -10.46
C GLU A 271 -14.14 -23.86 -9.17
N LEU A 272 -15.11 -23.98 -8.25
CA LEU A 272 -15.05 -24.83 -7.05
C LEU A 272 -15.97 -26.02 -7.23
N TRP A 273 -15.43 -27.22 -7.12
CA TRP A 273 -16.12 -28.48 -7.28
C TRP A 273 -16.11 -29.28 -5.99
N ILE A 274 -17.27 -29.90 -5.67
CA ILE A 274 -17.47 -30.83 -4.55
C ILE A 274 -18.25 -32.01 -5.08
N ASP A 275 -17.81 -33.23 -4.83
CA ASP A 275 -18.50 -34.47 -5.23
C ASP A 275 -18.89 -34.47 -6.73
N ASN A 276 -18.01 -33.98 -7.61
CA ASN A 276 -18.23 -33.78 -9.05
C ASN A 276 -19.36 -32.80 -9.42
N GLN A 277 -19.76 -31.95 -8.49
CA GLN A 277 -20.72 -30.86 -8.74
C GLN A 277 -20.03 -29.50 -8.69
N LEU A 278 -20.35 -28.64 -9.65
CA LEU A 278 -19.91 -27.25 -9.64
C LEU A 278 -20.69 -26.48 -8.56
N ILE A 279 -19.99 -25.93 -7.59
CA ILE A 279 -20.59 -25.21 -6.45
C ILE A 279 -20.49 -23.69 -6.63
N ARG A 280 -19.32 -23.22 -7.07
CA ARG A 280 -19.06 -21.78 -7.30
C ARG A 280 -18.21 -21.61 -8.55
N ASN A 281 -18.36 -20.48 -9.19
CA ASN A 281 -17.47 -20.04 -10.26
C ASN A 281 -17.32 -18.52 -10.26
N SER A 282 -16.22 -18.05 -10.80
CA SER A 282 -15.97 -16.62 -11.02
C SER A 282 -15.02 -16.42 -12.19
N ALA A 283 -15.30 -15.36 -12.96
CA ALA A 283 -14.37 -14.74 -13.89
C ALA A 283 -14.08 -13.31 -13.44
N ASN A 284 -13.05 -12.69 -13.99
CA ASN A 284 -12.86 -11.25 -13.83
C ASN A 284 -13.87 -10.50 -14.72
N ASN A 285 -14.40 -9.41 -14.18
CA ASN A 285 -15.30 -8.52 -14.94
C ASN A 285 -14.50 -7.63 -15.90
N GLU A 286 -13.26 -7.29 -15.51
CA GLU A 286 -12.37 -6.47 -16.30
C GLU A 286 -11.03 -7.18 -16.51
N LEU A 287 -10.48 -7.09 -17.73
CA LEU A 287 -9.18 -7.67 -18.05
C LEU A 287 -8.05 -6.83 -17.51
N ASN A 288 -6.94 -7.50 -17.14
CA ASN A 288 -5.71 -6.89 -16.67
C ASN A 288 -5.84 -6.14 -15.31
N ILE A 289 -6.95 -6.37 -14.61
CA ILE A 289 -7.23 -5.81 -13.28
C ILE A 289 -7.31 -6.95 -12.26
N VAL A 290 -6.75 -6.73 -11.07
CA VAL A 290 -6.89 -7.67 -9.94
C VAL A 290 -8.21 -7.38 -9.23
N GLU A 291 -9.06 -8.40 -9.14
CA GLU A 291 -10.33 -8.33 -8.42
C GLU A 291 -10.33 -9.31 -7.24
N TRP A 292 -10.89 -8.87 -6.11
CA TRP A 292 -11.16 -9.74 -4.98
C TRP A 292 -12.44 -10.52 -5.19
N LYS A 293 -12.40 -11.81 -4.83
CA LYS A 293 -13.54 -12.72 -4.83
C LYS A 293 -13.69 -13.36 -3.46
N ALA A 294 -14.93 -13.54 -3.04
CA ALA A 294 -15.29 -14.23 -1.80
C ALA A 294 -16.45 -15.18 -2.08
N TRP A 295 -16.21 -16.46 -1.96
CA TRP A 295 -17.25 -17.48 -2.14
C TRP A 295 -17.77 -17.96 -0.80
N ASN A 296 -19.04 -17.74 -0.49
CA ASN A 296 -19.69 -18.37 0.65
C ASN A 296 -19.80 -19.87 0.40
N VAL A 297 -19.24 -20.67 1.31
CA VAL A 297 -19.19 -22.13 1.30
C VAL A 297 -19.65 -22.74 2.64
N GLU A 298 -20.36 -21.95 3.45
CA GLU A 298 -20.84 -22.33 4.79
C GLU A 298 -21.56 -23.67 4.80
N ASP A 299 -22.44 -23.93 3.82
CA ASP A 299 -23.21 -25.17 3.68
C ASP A 299 -22.33 -26.40 3.36
N TYR A 300 -21.06 -26.21 3.03
CA TYR A 300 -20.13 -27.23 2.59
C TYR A 300 -18.94 -27.45 3.55
N ILE A 301 -18.98 -26.88 4.73
CA ILE A 301 -17.93 -27.07 5.74
C ILE A 301 -17.73 -28.57 6.02
N GLY A 302 -16.47 -29.00 6.06
CA GLY A 302 -16.09 -30.40 6.24
C GLY A 302 -16.05 -31.23 4.93
N LYS A 303 -16.55 -30.69 3.82
CA LYS A 303 -16.47 -31.35 2.52
C LYS A 303 -15.12 -31.20 1.89
N ILE A 304 -14.76 -32.16 1.02
CA ILE A 304 -13.56 -32.10 0.19
C ILE A 304 -13.92 -31.38 -1.12
N ALA A 305 -13.13 -30.36 -1.44
CA ALA A 305 -13.31 -29.53 -2.61
C ALA A 305 -12.05 -29.53 -3.51
N GLU A 306 -12.23 -29.20 -4.76
CA GLU A 306 -11.19 -28.97 -5.75
C GLU A 306 -11.46 -27.71 -6.54
N PHE A 307 -10.40 -26.93 -6.84
CA PHE A 307 -10.49 -25.87 -7.85
C PHE A 307 -10.25 -26.45 -9.23
N LYS A 308 -10.98 -25.95 -10.21
CA LYS A 308 -10.75 -26.23 -11.63
C LYS A 308 -10.75 -24.93 -12.42
N ILE A 309 -9.88 -24.87 -13.41
CA ILE A 309 -9.95 -23.86 -14.46
C ILE A 309 -10.08 -24.60 -15.77
N ASP A 310 -11.18 -24.39 -16.46
CA ASP A 310 -11.43 -24.96 -17.77
C ASP A 310 -11.14 -23.93 -18.84
N LYS A 311 -10.26 -24.28 -19.77
CA LYS A 311 -9.94 -23.48 -20.94
C LYS A 311 -10.51 -24.15 -22.17
N THR A 312 -11.25 -23.42 -22.95
CA THR A 312 -11.67 -23.87 -24.28
C THR A 312 -10.52 -23.73 -25.29
N GLU A 313 -10.59 -24.40 -26.45
CA GLU A 313 -9.57 -24.32 -27.51
C GLU A 313 -9.34 -22.90 -28.06
N LYS A 314 -10.23 -21.96 -27.73
CA LYS A 314 -10.16 -20.53 -28.13
C LYS A 314 -9.41 -19.66 -27.15
N ASP A 315 -9.04 -20.20 -25.98
CA ASP A 315 -8.50 -19.44 -24.85
C ASP A 315 -6.96 -19.38 -24.82
N ASP A 316 -6.29 -19.64 -25.94
CA ASP A 316 -4.81 -19.69 -26.02
C ASP A 316 -4.09 -18.36 -25.73
N GLN A 317 -4.83 -17.26 -25.53
CA GLN A 317 -4.28 -15.93 -25.32
C GLN A 317 -4.48 -15.38 -23.91
N PHE A 318 -5.01 -16.17 -22.98
CA PHE A 318 -5.26 -15.74 -21.61
C PHE A 318 -4.28 -16.32 -20.60
N GLU A 319 -3.94 -15.53 -19.59
CA GLU A 319 -3.32 -16.00 -18.36
C GLU A 319 -4.24 -15.67 -17.19
N VAL A 320 -4.53 -16.65 -16.34
CA VAL A 320 -5.26 -16.43 -15.08
C VAL A 320 -4.27 -16.47 -13.95
N ILE A 321 -4.25 -15.41 -13.17
CA ILE A 321 -3.42 -15.27 -11.99
C ILE A 321 -4.33 -15.34 -10.78
N ILE A 322 -3.98 -16.18 -9.81
CA ILE A 322 -4.68 -16.29 -8.54
C ILE A 322 -3.67 -16.05 -7.43
N ASP A 323 -4.03 -15.16 -6.53
CA ASP A 323 -3.23 -14.80 -5.37
C ASP A 323 -4.10 -14.70 -4.13
N GLN A 324 -3.49 -14.66 -2.95
CA GLN A 324 -4.16 -14.46 -1.67
C GLN A 324 -5.29 -15.48 -1.40
N LEU A 325 -5.18 -16.70 -1.92
CA LEU A 325 -6.19 -17.73 -1.71
C LEU A 325 -6.15 -18.21 -0.25
N HIS A 326 -7.27 -18.07 0.46
CA HIS A 326 -7.39 -18.50 1.85
C HIS A 326 -8.82 -18.87 2.24
N LEU A 327 -8.94 -19.71 3.26
CA LEU A 327 -10.20 -20.05 3.91
C LEU A 327 -10.38 -19.13 5.12
N SER A 328 -11.57 -18.55 5.26
CA SER A 328 -11.87 -17.56 6.30
C SER A 328 -13.34 -17.68 6.76
N ASP A 329 -13.62 -17.30 8.00
CA ASP A 329 -14.98 -17.18 8.48
C ASP A 329 -15.65 -15.86 8.04
N LYS A 330 -14.91 -15.00 7.36
CA LYS A 330 -15.41 -13.73 6.79
C LYS A 330 -15.07 -13.62 5.32
N ALA A 331 -15.93 -12.94 4.58
CA ALA A 331 -15.66 -12.61 3.18
C ALA A 331 -14.50 -11.61 3.05
N ALA A 332 -13.69 -11.72 1.99
CA ALA A 332 -12.54 -10.83 1.76
C ALA A 332 -12.94 -9.35 1.73
N HIS A 333 -14.11 -9.03 1.17
CA HIS A 333 -14.65 -7.67 1.18
C HIS A 333 -15.00 -7.18 2.59
N SER A 334 -15.07 -8.05 3.62
CA SER A 334 -15.24 -7.62 5.01
C SER A 334 -14.03 -6.85 5.54
N VAL A 335 -12.84 -7.06 4.98
CA VAL A 335 -11.67 -6.20 5.28
C VAL A 335 -11.94 -4.79 4.79
N ALA A 336 -12.48 -4.64 3.58
CA ALA A 336 -12.89 -3.33 3.08
C ALA A 336 -13.99 -2.69 3.93
N GLU A 337 -14.99 -3.47 4.38
CA GLU A 337 -16.10 -2.99 5.20
C GLU A 337 -15.69 -2.63 6.64
N THR A 338 -14.70 -3.32 7.20
CA THR A 338 -14.25 -3.12 8.59
C THR A 338 -13.05 -2.18 8.71
N THR A 339 -12.30 -1.95 7.64
CA THR A 339 -11.25 -0.95 7.59
C THR A 339 -11.86 0.45 7.71
N GLN A 340 -11.23 1.30 8.50
CA GLN A 340 -11.63 2.70 8.61
C GLN A 340 -11.06 3.48 7.44
N TRP A 341 -11.93 3.97 6.56
CA TRP A 341 -11.56 4.71 5.36
C TRP A 341 -11.73 6.21 5.56
N MET A 342 -10.74 6.99 5.12
CA MET A 342 -10.90 8.43 4.90
C MET A 342 -11.77 8.66 3.68
N ASP A 343 -11.43 8.00 2.58
CA ASP A 343 -12.20 7.90 1.35
C ASP A 343 -11.63 6.79 0.46
N TYR A 344 -12.36 6.39 -0.58
CA TYR A 344 -11.89 5.40 -1.56
C TYR A 344 -12.65 5.54 -2.89
N GLY A 345 -12.05 5.02 -3.96
CA GLY A 345 -12.63 5.04 -5.30
C GLY A 345 -11.70 4.46 -6.35
N THR A 346 -12.05 4.61 -7.60
CA THR A 346 -11.30 4.05 -8.72
C THR A 346 -9.87 4.63 -8.79
N ASP A 347 -9.73 5.90 -8.46
CA ASP A 347 -8.43 6.59 -8.45
C ASP A 347 -8.49 7.73 -7.42
N PHE A 348 -8.30 7.40 -6.16
CA PHE A 348 -8.44 8.32 -5.04
C PHE A 348 -7.20 8.35 -4.16
N TYR A 349 -6.74 9.55 -3.82
CA TYR A 349 -5.72 9.80 -2.81
C TYR A 349 -6.17 10.93 -1.90
N ALA A 350 -6.23 10.67 -0.60
CA ALA A 350 -6.47 11.68 0.40
C ALA A 350 -5.14 12.31 0.84
N ALA A 351 -5.05 13.64 0.74
CA ALA A 351 -4.08 14.42 1.51
C ALA A 351 -4.80 14.98 2.74
N VAL A 352 -4.30 14.70 3.92
CA VAL A 352 -4.85 15.17 5.19
C VAL A 352 -4.05 16.37 5.70
#